data_53041394b4a61c89d2c1da708d32d6e5
#
_entry.id   53041394b4a61c89d2c1da708d32d6e5
#
_cell.length_a   1.000
_cell.length_b   1.000
_cell.length_c   1.000
_cell.angle_alpha   90.00
_cell.angle_beta   90.00
_cell.angle_gamma   90.00
#
_symmetry.space_group_name_H-M   'P 1'
#
loop_
_entity.id
_entity.type
_entity.pdbx_description
1 polymer ?
#
loop_
_entity_poly.entity_id
_entity_poly.type
_entity_poly.pdbx_seq_one_letter_code
_entity_poly.pdbx_strand_id
1 'polypeptide(L)'
;MHKISVIELLSQYAQGRRNFSGISIEKVDLFEADIEGINLADSTLNEAYMPYANLSYANLQNSEIVAAELGDIRLYQANLSNANLKGTNLSRANLRYANLQGANLSNVNLQGADLYNANLSNTNLRSADLSGANLEQAKLSNAELSGCNLFRAKMADLSEAKCDRTTIGPEGY
;
A
#
# COMPACT_ATOMS: atom_id res chain seq x y z
N MET A 1 -20.43 9.01 -4.08
CA MET A 1 -19.06 9.56 -4.17
C MET A 1 -19.03 10.76 -5.10
N HIS A 2 -18.34 11.82 -4.69
CA HIS A 2 -18.15 13.00 -5.52
C HIS A 2 -17.05 12.73 -6.57
N LYS A 3 -17.35 12.96 -7.86
CA LYS A 3 -16.35 12.84 -8.92
C LYS A 3 -15.58 14.14 -9.06
N ILE A 4 -14.26 14.04 -9.18
CA ILE A 4 -13.36 15.17 -9.37
C ILE A 4 -12.36 14.83 -10.48
N SER A 5 -11.93 15.80 -11.27
CA SER A 5 -10.86 15.59 -12.25
C SER A 5 -9.48 15.71 -11.59
N VAL A 6 -8.44 15.14 -12.21
CA VAL A 6 -7.05 15.27 -11.72
C VAL A 6 -6.62 16.75 -11.69
N ILE A 7 -7.00 17.52 -12.70
CA ILE A 7 -6.68 18.96 -12.79
C ILE A 7 -7.30 19.73 -11.62
N GLU A 8 -8.55 19.44 -11.30
CA GLU A 8 -9.25 20.06 -10.19
C GLU A 8 -8.66 19.66 -8.84
N LEU A 9 -8.35 18.35 -8.64
CA LEU A 9 -7.71 17.87 -7.43
C LEU A 9 -6.38 18.59 -7.19
N LEU A 10 -5.49 18.59 -8.19
CA LEU A 10 -4.16 19.20 -8.06
C LEU A 10 -4.25 20.73 -7.88
N SER A 11 -5.18 21.40 -8.57
CA SER A 11 -5.40 22.83 -8.40
C SER A 11 -5.86 23.18 -6.99
N GLN A 12 -6.84 22.45 -6.46
CA GLN A 12 -7.33 22.67 -5.09
C GLN A 12 -6.27 22.28 -4.03
N TYR A 13 -5.48 21.22 -4.28
CA TYR A 13 -4.38 20.86 -3.41
C TYR A 13 -3.31 21.96 -3.35
N ALA A 14 -2.95 22.55 -4.49
CA ALA A 14 -2.00 23.67 -4.57
C ALA A 14 -2.52 24.93 -3.85
N GLN A 15 -3.85 25.12 -3.75
CA GLN A 15 -4.51 26.18 -2.98
C GLN A 15 -4.59 25.86 -1.46
N GLY A 16 -4.01 24.76 -1.02
CA GLY A 16 -3.94 24.38 0.39
C GLY A 16 -5.02 23.41 0.87
N ARG A 17 -5.97 23.01 0.01
CA ARG A 17 -6.93 21.96 0.39
C ARG A 17 -6.20 20.64 0.57
N ARG A 18 -6.48 19.95 1.68
CA ARG A 18 -5.93 18.60 1.97
C ARG A 18 -7.02 17.55 2.06
N ASN A 19 -8.24 17.93 2.38
CA ASN A 19 -9.34 16.96 2.54
C ASN A 19 -10.07 16.72 1.21
N PHE A 20 -9.87 15.51 0.70
CA PHE A 20 -10.50 14.95 -0.50
C PHE A 20 -11.15 13.58 -0.18
N SER A 21 -11.57 13.36 1.06
CA SER A 21 -12.19 12.09 1.44
C SER A 21 -13.49 11.83 0.68
N GLY A 22 -13.78 10.56 0.39
CA GLY A 22 -15.02 10.12 -0.26
C GLY A 22 -15.14 10.49 -1.74
N ILE A 23 -14.03 10.83 -2.42
CA ILE A 23 -14.05 11.09 -3.87
C ILE A 23 -13.96 9.80 -4.69
N SER A 24 -14.40 9.88 -5.95
CA SER A 24 -14.15 8.84 -6.96
C SER A 24 -13.30 9.45 -8.08
N ILE A 25 -12.09 8.90 -8.27
CA ILE A 25 -11.12 9.36 -9.28
C ILE A 25 -10.36 8.13 -9.84
N GLU A 26 -11.10 7.27 -10.52
CA GLU A 26 -10.56 6.03 -11.11
C GLU A 26 -9.68 6.35 -12.33
N LYS A 27 -8.68 5.47 -12.60
CA LYS A 27 -7.76 5.57 -13.74
C LYS A 27 -7.04 6.92 -13.82
N VAL A 28 -6.88 7.57 -12.68
CA VAL A 28 -6.19 8.85 -12.58
C VAL A 28 -4.71 8.68 -12.88
N ASP A 29 -4.14 9.64 -13.63
CA ASP A 29 -2.69 9.77 -13.79
C ASP A 29 -2.17 10.84 -12.83
N LEU A 30 -1.40 10.38 -11.85
CA LEU A 30 -0.72 11.18 -10.82
C LEU A 30 0.79 10.83 -10.80
N PHE A 31 1.36 10.50 -11.97
CA PHE A 31 2.78 10.22 -12.12
C PHE A 31 3.61 11.36 -11.50
N GLU A 32 4.57 11.02 -10.63
CA GLU A 32 5.44 11.99 -9.91
C GLU A 32 4.71 13.09 -9.12
N ALA A 33 3.39 13.01 -8.94
CA ALA A 33 2.65 14.04 -8.21
C ALA A 33 3.12 14.15 -6.75
N ASP A 34 3.31 15.39 -6.28
CA ASP A 34 3.58 15.66 -4.87
C ASP A 34 2.28 16.11 -4.17
N ILE A 35 1.66 15.14 -3.50
CA ILE A 35 0.40 15.34 -2.75
C ILE A 35 0.53 14.86 -1.31
N GLU A 36 1.66 15.19 -0.68
CA GLU A 36 1.98 14.85 0.70
C GLU A 36 0.89 15.29 1.67
N GLY A 37 0.54 14.43 2.62
CA GLY A 37 -0.48 14.71 3.63
C GLY A 37 -1.92 14.82 3.12
N ILE A 38 -2.19 14.41 1.87
CA ILE A 38 -3.55 14.43 1.33
C ILE A 38 -4.45 13.45 2.10
N ASN A 39 -5.70 13.85 2.33
CA ASN A 39 -6.73 12.95 2.85
C ASN A 39 -7.61 12.44 1.71
N LEU A 40 -7.46 11.15 1.41
CA LEU A 40 -8.21 10.38 0.42
C LEU A 40 -8.95 9.20 1.10
N ALA A 41 -9.26 9.32 2.40
CA ALA A 41 -10.03 8.28 3.11
C ALA A 41 -11.37 8.02 2.42
N ASP A 42 -11.82 6.77 2.44
CA ASP A 42 -13.10 6.33 1.88
C ASP A 42 -13.26 6.64 0.37
N SER A 43 -12.14 6.84 -0.37
CA SER A 43 -12.13 7.21 -1.79
C SER A 43 -11.90 6.00 -2.70
N THR A 44 -12.28 6.14 -3.98
CA THR A 44 -12.04 5.14 -5.02
C THR A 44 -10.99 5.65 -6.00
N LEU A 45 -9.86 4.91 -6.08
CA LEU A 45 -8.68 5.19 -6.91
C LEU A 45 -8.28 3.95 -7.74
N ASN A 46 -9.24 3.11 -8.09
CA ASN A 46 -8.98 1.88 -8.83
C ASN A 46 -8.29 2.17 -10.16
N GLU A 47 -7.33 1.30 -10.53
CA GLU A 47 -6.53 1.43 -11.75
C GLU A 47 -5.77 2.77 -11.86
N ALA A 48 -5.54 3.47 -10.73
CA ALA A 48 -4.75 4.70 -10.72
C ALA A 48 -3.30 4.44 -11.14
N TYR A 49 -2.70 5.39 -11.83
CA TYR A 49 -1.30 5.40 -12.24
C TYR A 49 -0.55 6.48 -11.46
N MET A 50 0.22 6.06 -10.43
CA MET A 50 0.91 6.97 -9.50
C MET A 50 2.37 6.57 -9.22
N PRO A 51 3.15 6.06 -10.19
CA PRO A 51 4.56 5.77 -9.95
C PRO A 51 5.32 7.03 -9.53
N TYR A 52 6.25 6.87 -8.58
CA TYR A 52 7.09 7.94 -8.02
C TYR A 52 6.33 9.05 -7.29
N ALA A 53 5.01 8.99 -7.18
CA ALA A 53 4.23 10.01 -6.47
C ALA A 53 4.61 10.06 -4.98
N ASN A 54 4.49 11.25 -4.37
CA ASN A 54 4.68 11.45 -2.95
C ASN A 54 3.33 11.56 -2.23
N LEU A 55 2.95 10.49 -1.56
CA LEU A 55 1.79 10.41 -0.66
C LEU A 55 2.24 10.15 0.80
N SER A 56 3.44 10.61 1.16
CA SER A 56 3.89 10.53 2.55
C SER A 56 2.87 11.22 3.46
N TYR A 57 2.60 10.62 4.63
CA TYR A 57 1.61 11.10 5.62
C TYR A 57 0.16 11.14 5.10
N ALA A 58 -0.13 10.61 3.92
CA ALA A 58 -1.50 10.59 3.39
C ALA A 58 -2.43 9.73 4.25
N ASN A 59 -3.70 10.12 4.30
CA ASN A 59 -4.76 9.26 4.84
C ASN A 59 -5.50 8.58 3.68
N LEU A 60 -5.31 7.27 3.55
CA LEU A 60 -5.91 6.38 2.56
C LEU A 60 -6.80 5.31 3.25
N GLN A 61 -7.21 5.56 4.49
CA GLN A 61 -8.05 4.61 5.25
C GLN A 61 -9.32 4.24 4.47
N ASN A 62 -9.68 2.95 4.47
CA ASN A 62 -10.87 2.40 3.81
C ASN A 62 -10.95 2.69 2.29
N SER A 63 -9.88 3.14 1.64
CA SER A 63 -9.90 3.44 0.20
C SER A 63 -9.88 2.18 -0.66
N GLU A 64 -10.43 2.29 -1.87
CA GLU A 64 -10.39 1.28 -2.92
C GLU A 64 -9.28 1.65 -3.93
N ILE A 65 -8.19 0.87 -3.96
CA ILE A 65 -7.00 1.12 -4.80
C ILE A 65 -6.65 -0.16 -5.58
N VAL A 66 -7.68 -0.81 -6.13
CA VAL A 66 -7.53 -2.12 -6.79
C VAL A 66 -6.82 -1.97 -8.13
N ALA A 67 -5.88 -2.88 -8.42
CA ALA A 67 -5.15 -2.97 -9.69
C ALA A 67 -4.46 -1.66 -10.11
N ALA A 68 -4.00 -0.86 -9.16
CA ALA A 68 -3.27 0.39 -9.41
C ALA A 68 -1.78 0.16 -9.66
N GLU A 69 -1.14 1.05 -10.39
CA GLU A 69 0.31 1.10 -10.62
C GLU A 69 0.95 2.13 -9.69
N LEU A 70 1.61 1.66 -8.63
CA LEU A 70 2.20 2.45 -7.56
C LEU A 70 3.69 2.13 -7.35
N GLY A 71 4.40 1.73 -8.40
CA GLY A 71 5.83 1.44 -8.31
C GLY A 71 6.63 2.65 -7.82
N ASP A 72 7.61 2.44 -6.93
CA ASP A 72 8.46 3.48 -6.37
C ASP A 72 7.72 4.63 -5.63
N ILE A 73 6.44 4.45 -5.30
CA ILE A 73 5.64 5.46 -4.58
C ILE A 73 6.18 5.71 -3.16
N ARG A 74 6.08 6.94 -2.69
CA ARG A 74 6.38 7.30 -1.31
C ARG A 74 5.10 7.34 -0.47
N LEU A 75 5.01 6.42 0.48
CA LEU A 75 3.91 6.25 1.43
C LEU A 75 4.44 6.23 2.89
N TYR A 76 5.54 6.97 3.13
CA TYR A 76 6.13 7.09 4.45
C TYR A 76 5.10 7.60 5.47
N GLN A 77 4.87 6.83 6.56
CA GLN A 77 3.89 7.13 7.60
C GLN A 77 2.44 7.32 7.10
N ALA A 78 2.10 6.81 5.91
CA ALA A 78 0.73 6.87 5.42
C ALA A 78 -0.20 5.93 6.20
N ASN A 79 -1.47 6.30 6.31
CA ASN A 79 -2.53 5.45 6.87
C ASN A 79 -3.30 4.76 5.74
N LEU A 80 -3.07 3.46 5.56
CA LEU A 80 -3.78 2.59 4.62
C LEU A 80 -4.63 1.55 5.36
N SER A 81 -5.01 1.80 6.61
CA SER A 81 -5.79 0.85 7.40
C SER A 81 -7.11 0.52 6.70
N ASN A 82 -7.41 -0.79 6.63
CA ASN A 82 -8.59 -1.34 5.94
C ASN A 82 -8.70 -0.98 4.45
N ALA A 83 -7.68 -0.44 3.81
CA ALA A 83 -7.69 -0.17 2.37
C ALA A 83 -7.71 -1.47 1.56
N ASN A 84 -8.34 -1.44 0.40
CA ASN A 84 -8.31 -2.53 -0.57
C ASN A 84 -7.28 -2.23 -1.66
N LEU A 85 -6.15 -2.93 -1.59
CA LEU A 85 -5.00 -2.81 -2.49
C LEU A 85 -4.81 -4.07 -3.36
N LYS A 86 -5.88 -4.86 -3.51
CA LYS A 86 -5.80 -6.12 -4.24
C LYS A 86 -5.22 -5.95 -5.64
N GLY A 87 -4.18 -6.75 -5.95
CA GLY A 87 -3.55 -6.78 -7.28
C GLY A 87 -2.78 -5.52 -7.66
N THR A 88 -2.53 -4.62 -6.72
CA THR A 88 -1.78 -3.37 -6.94
C THR A 88 -0.28 -3.65 -7.08
N ASN A 89 0.39 -2.90 -7.93
CA ASN A 89 1.85 -2.89 -8.00
C ASN A 89 2.42 -1.84 -7.03
N LEU A 90 3.08 -2.28 -5.97
CA LEU A 90 3.79 -1.49 -4.96
C LEU A 90 5.29 -1.82 -4.95
N SER A 91 5.83 -2.31 -6.08
CA SER A 91 7.25 -2.66 -6.15
C SER A 91 8.13 -1.45 -5.80
N ARG A 92 9.13 -1.68 -4.95
CA ARG A 92 10.06 -0.67 -4.42
C ARG A 92 9.42 0.53 -3.72
N ALA A 93 8.15 0.42 -3.32
CA ALA A 93 7.47 1.47 -2.57
C ALA A 93 8.13 1.71 -1.21
N ASN A 94 8.17 2.97 -0.78
CA ASN A 94 8.57 3.34 0.57
C ASN A 94 7.33 3.36 1.48
N LEU A 95 7.14 2.27 2.23
CA LEU A 95 6.05 2.05 3.18
C LEU A 95 6.54 2.08 4.64
N ARG A 96 7.71 2.68 4.90
CA ARG A 96 8.26 2.77 6.25
C ARG A 96 7.26 3.45 7.19
N TYR A 97 7.04 2.81 8.35
CA TYR A 97 6.09 3.27 9.38
C TYR A 97 4.64 3.39 8.92
N ALA A 98 4.27 2.90 7.73
CA ALA A 98 2.89 2.94 7.26
C ALA A 98 1.98 2.06 8.11
N ASN A 99 0.73 2.47 8.26
CA ASN A 99 -0.31 1.67 8.88
C ASN A 99 -1.15 0.96 7.81
N LEU A 100 -0.95 -0.35 7.67
CA LEU A 100 -1.66 -1.22 6.74
C LEU A 100 -2.63 -2.17 7.48
N GLN A 101 -2.89 -1.94 8.77
CA GLN A 101 -3.71 -2.83 9.58
C GLN A 101 -5.05 -3.14 8.91
N GLY A 102 -5.37 -4.44 8.77
CA GLY A 102 -6.61 -4.91 8.18
C GLY A 102 -6.73 -4.70 6.67
N ALA A 103 -5.71 -4.19 5.99
CA ALA A 103 -5.74 -3.97 4.54
C ALA A 103 -5.82 -5.30 3.76
N ASN A 104 -6.45 -5.25 2.60
CA ASN A 104 -6.43 -6.34 1.63
C ASN A 104 -5.29 -6.13 0.63
N LEU A 105 -4.21 -6.89 0.79
CA LEU A 105 -3.01 -6.90 -0.04
C LEU A 105 -2.90 -8.20 -0.86
N SER A 106 -4.01 -8.89 -1.11
CA SER A 106 -3.97 -10.13 -1.87
C SER A 106 -3.50 -9.90 -3.31
N ASN A 107 -2.61 -10.77 -3.79
CA ASN A 107 -1.97 -10.67 -5.11
C ASN A 107 -1.21 -9.35 -5.36
N VAL A 108 -0.81 -8.63 -4.33
CA VAL A 108 -0.02 -7.40 -4.45
C VAL A 108 1.42 -7.72 -4.86
N ASN A 109 2.03 -6.87 -5.67
CA ASN A 109 3.46 -6.89 -5.89
C ASN A 109 4.14 -5.89 -4.93
N LEU A 110 4.90 -6.40 -3.95
CA LEU A 110 5.70 -5.64 -2.99
C LEU A 110 7.21 -5.94 -3.14
N GLN A 111 7.64 -6.40 -4.31
CA GLN A 111 9.05 -6.72 -4.56
C GLN A 111 9.96 -5.54 -4.20
N GLY A 112 10.93 -5.78 -3.31
CA GLY A 112 11.91 -4.77 -2.91
C GLY A 112 11.32 -3.57 -2.15
N ALA A 113 10.05 -3.60 -1.75
CA ALA A 113 9.43 -2.53 -0.96
C ALA A 113 10.06 -2.40 0.44
N ASP A 114 10.13 -1.19 0.95
CA ASP A 114 10.59 -0.92 2.32
C ASP A 114 9.40 -0.78 3.28
N LEU A 115 9.16 -1.84 4.05
CA LEU A 115 8.10 -1.97 5.05
C LEU A 115 8.66 -1.88 6.48
N TYR A 116 9.84 -1.28 6.65
CA TYR A 116 10.46 -1.15 7.97
C TYR A 116 9.48 -0.52 8.98
N ASN A 117 9.24 -1.23 10.10
CA ASN A 117 8.33 -0.79 11.16
C ASN A 117 6.88 -0.50 10.70
N ALA A 118 6.44 -1.06 9.57
CA ALA A 118 5.05 -0.96 9.13
C ALA A 118 4.13 -1.85 9.98
N ASN A 119 2.88 -1.44 10.14
CA ASN A 119 1.85 -2.26 10.78
C ASN A 119 1.05 -3.05 9.74
N LEU A 120 1.34 -4.33 9.62
CA LEU A 120 0.66 -5.30 8.75
C LEU A 120 -0.25 -6.26 9.55
N SER A 121 -0.62 -5.90 10.78
CA SER A 121 -1.49 -6.76 11.60
C SER A 121 -2.85 -6.96 10.94
N ASN A 122 -3.36 -8.20 10.96
CA ASN A 122 -4.65 -8.61 10.38
C ASN A 122 -4.76 -8.36 8.87
N THR A 123 -3.66 -8.20 8.13
CA THR A 123 -3.68 -8.02 6.66
C THR A 123 -3.95 -9.35 5.94
N ASN A 124 -4.57 -9.25 4.78
CA ASN A 124 -4.63 -10.34 3.82
C ASN A 124 -3.50 -10.18 2.79
N LEU A 125 -2.43 -10.96 2.92
CA LEU A 125 -1.26 -11.00 2.03
C LEU A 125 -1.24 -12.27 1.16
N ARG A 126 -2.36 -12.95 0.99
CA ARG A 126 -2.43 -14.18 0.19
C ARG A 126 -1.92 -13.94 -1.22
N SER A 127 -1.02 -14.82 -1.66
CA SER A 127 -0.41 -14.75 -3.00
C SER A 127 0.31 -13.43 -3.30
N ALA A 128 0.70 -12.66 -2.28
CA ALA A 128 1.51 -11.46 -2.43
C ALA A 128 2.97 -11.81 -2.75
N ASP A 129 3.65 -10.98 -3.53
CA ASP A 129 5.09 -11.08 -3.76
C ASP A 129 5.83 -10.02 -2.92
N LEU A 130 6.49 -10.46 -1.85
CA LEU A 130 7.35 -9.65 -0.98
C LEU A 130 8.84 -10.00 -1.18
N SER A 131 9.21 -10.59 -2.33
CA SER A 131 10.60 -10.97 -2.54
C SER A 131 11.54 -9.76 -2.45
N GLY A 132 12.59 -9.91 -1.66
CA GLY A 132 13.56 -8.84 -1.39
C GLY A 132 13.02 -7.65 -0.59
N ALA A 133 11.79 -7.67 -0.10
CA ALA A 133 11.23 -6.60 0.72
C ALA A 133 11.93 -6.49 2.09
N ASN A 134 11.94 -5.29 2.65
CA ASN A 134 12.43 -5.05 4.01
C ASN A 134 11.26 -5.04 5.00
N LEU A 135 11.12 -6.12 5.77
CA LEU A 135 10.10 -6.28 6.81
C LEU A 135 10.68 -6.15 8.22
N GLU A 136 11.91 -5.64 8.38
CA GLU A 136 12.49 -5.46 9.70
C GLU A 136 11.59 -4.63 10.60
N GLN A 137 11.31 -5.12 11.81
CA GLN A 137 10.40 -4.53 12.80
C GLN A 137 8.94 -4.37 12.35
N ALA A 138 8.53 -4.87 11.18
CA ALA A 138 7.14 -4.87 10.77
C ALA A 138 6.29 -5.77 11.70
N LYS A 139 5.05 -5.37 11.96
CA LYS A 139 4.10 -6.15 12.76
C LYS A 139 3.23 -6.99 11.85
N LEU A 140 3.27 -8.32 12.01
CA LEU A 140 2.55 -9.28 11.18
C LEU A 140 1.53 -10.11 11.98
N SER A 141 1.13 -9.65 13.16
CA SER A 141 0.16 -10.38 14.00
C SER A 141 -1.13 -10.68 13.24
N ASN A 142 -1.49 -11.95 13.15
CA ASN A 142 -2.64 -12.47 12.40
C ASN A 142 -2.63 -12.17 10.88
N ALA A 143 -1.53 -11.72 10.28
CA ALA A 143 -1.42 -11.57 8.84
C ALA A 143 -1.55 -12.92 8.12
N GLU A 144 -2.27 -12.97 6.99
CA GLU A 144 -2.48 -14.19 6.21
C GLU A 144 -1.49 -14.27 5.05
N LEU A 145 -0.54 -15.20 5.12
CA LEU A 145 0.61 -15.32 4.21
C LEU A 145 0.52 -16.54 3.27
N SER A 146 -0.63 -17.20 3.17
CA SER A 146 -0.79 -18.37 2.27
C SER A 146 -0.42 -18.00 0.82
N GLY A 147 0.50 -18.75 0.23
CA GLY A 147 1.00 -18.50 -1.13
C GLY A 147 1.87 -17.25 -1.29
N CYS A 148 2.22 -16.59 -0.19
CA CYS A 148 3.10 -15.43 -0.21
C CYS A 148 4.54 -15.82 -0.56
N ASN A 149 5.23 -15.00 -1.35
CA ASN A 149 6.64 -15.15 -1.67
C ASN A 149 7.48 -14.17 -0.83
N LEU A 150 8.26 -14.68 0.13
CA LEU A 150 9.17 -13.92 0.99
C LEU A 150 10.65 -14.14 0.63
N PHE A 151 10.93 -14.72 -0.54
CA PHE A 151 12.30 -15.01 -0.94
C PHE A 151 13.22 -13.78 -0.81
N ARG A 152 14.34 -13.92 -0.09
CA ARG A 152 15.28 -12.83 0.22
C ARG A 152 14.69 -11.62 0.95
N ALA A 153 13.49 -11.72 1.49
CA ALA A 153 12.97 -10.66 2.34
C ALA A 153 13.79 -10.55 3.63
N LYS A 154 14.04 -9.31 4.08
CA LYS A 154 14.55 -9.07 5.43
C LYS A 154 13.39 -9.19 6.40
N MET A 155 13.52 -10.10 7.38
CA MET A 155 12.35 -10.57 8.09
C MET A 155 12.05 -9.83 9.38
N ALA A 156 10.73 -9.67 9.61
CA ALA A 156 10.14 -9.52 10.93
C ALA A 156 9.92 -10.90 11.60
N ASP A 157 9.44 -10.90 12.82
CA ASP A 157 8.94 -12.10 13.50
C ASP A 157 7.61 -12.55 12.85
N LEU A 158 7.59 -13.78 12.36
CA LEU A 158 6.40 -14.42 11.76
C LEU A 158 5.62 -15.30 12.75
N SER A 159 6.03 -15.38 14.02
CA SER A 159 5.47 -16.33 14.99
C SER A 159 3.93 -16.19 15.17
N GLU A 160 3.40 -15.00 14.96
CA GLU A 160 1.96 -14.71 15.04
C GLU A 160 1.27 -14.62 13.68
N ALA A 161 2.01 -14.78 12.57
CA ALA A 161 1.45 -14.78 11.22
C ALA A 161 0.91 -16.17 10.84
N LYS A 162 -0.07 -16.20 9.95
CA LYS A 162 -0.68 -17.43 9.44
C LYS A 162 0.01 -17.84 8.13
N CYS A 163 1.00 -18.71 8.25
CA CYS A 163 1.71 -19.33 7.13
C CYS A 163 1.15 -20.74 6.86
N ASP A 164 1.33 -21.23 5.64
CA ASP A 164 1.05 -22.59 5.25
C ASP A 164 2.15 -23.16 4.33
N ARG A 165 1.96 -24.38 3.83
CA ARG A 165 2.94 -25.08 2.95
C ARG A 165 3.17 -24.37 1.61
N THR A 166 2.36 -23.39 1.24
CA THR A 166 2.48 -22.62 0.00
C THR A 166 3.22 -21.30 0.22
N THR A 167 3.49 -20.92 1.47
CA THR A 167 4.30 -19.75 1.81
C THR A 167 5.77 -20.04 1.54
N ILE A 168 6.40 -19.25 0.68
CA ILE A 168 7.82 -19.34 0.37
C ILE A 168 8.59 -18.47 1.37
N GLY A 169 9.42 -19.09 2.21
CA GLY A 169 10.24 -18.39 3.20
C GLY A 169 11.41 -17.61 2.59
N PRO A 170 12.16 -16.86 3.41
CA PRO A 170 13.28 -16.04 2.92
C PRO A 170 14.38 -16.84 2.24
N GLU A 171 14.56 -18.11 2.62
CA GLU A 171 15.57 -19.02 2.06
C GLU A 171 15.07 -19.77 0.81
N GLY A 172 13.80 -19.58 0.39
CA GLY A 172 13.23 -20.11 -0.84
C GLY A 172 12.50 -21.45 -0.70
N TYR A 173 12.17 -21.89 0.54
CA TYR A 173 11.40 -23.13 0.83
C TYR A 173 10.55 -22.96 2.09
#